data_f449bbbb8f6b591612c664d5fb06e229
#
_entry.id   f449bbbb8f6b591612c664d5fb06e229
#
_cell.length_a   1.000
_cell.length_b   1.000
_cell.length_c   1.000
_cell.angle_alpha   90.00
_cell.angle_beta   90.00
_cell.angle_gamma   90.00
#
_symmetry.space_group_name_H-M   'P 1'
#
loop_
_entity.id
_entity.type
_entity.pdbx_description
1 polymer ?
#
loop_
_entity_poly.entity_id
_entity_poly.type
_entity_poly.pdbx_seq_one_letter_code
_entity_poly.pdbx_strand_id
1 'polypeptide(L)'
;MAEYVDIFNDQREKTGEVLPRNTKLPEGKYMTYVLALIKNKDGYLITRRSLDKKWAAGAWEIPGGGVSAGETSAEAIQREVFEETHLDITDHYRLLYSYKNTDLKRGDNYFTDIYLCEMDFTLDDVIIQKDEVLDVKCADLDEITRLHDSDGFLHYERLLEALNSK
;
A
#
# COMPACT_ATOMS: atom_id res chain seq x y z
N MET A 1 6.39 -10.49 -14.80
CA MET A 1 5.78 -11.73 -14.31
C MET A 1 4.33 -11.45 -13.91
N ALA A 2 3.42 -12.25 -14.40
CA ALA A 2 2.00 -12.07 -14.05
C ALA A 2 1.77 -12.54 -12.61
N GLU A 3 1.18 -11.68 -11.81
CA GLU A 3 0.75 -12.02 -10.47
C GLU A 3 -0.71 -12.44 -10.50
N TYR A 4 -1.05 -13.40 -9.67
CA TYR A 4 -2.42 -13.85 -9.48
C TYR A 4 -2.92 -13.43 -8.11
N VAL A 5 -4.21 -13.13 -8.03
CA VAL A 5 -4.86 -12.69 -6.80
C VAL A 5 -6.09 -13.54 -6.50
N ASP A 6 -6.37 -13.74 -5.21
CA ASP A 6 -7.62 -14.34 -4.77
C ASP A 6 -8.75 -13.33 -4.96
N ILE A 7 -9.90 -13.82 -5.38
CA ILE A 7 -11.09 -13.00 -5.57
C ILE A 7 -12.05 -13.18 -4.39
N PHE A 8 -12.53 -12.05 -3.88
CA PHE A 8 -13.45 -11.95 -2.75
C PHE A 8 -14.80 -11.43 -3.20
N ASN A 9 -15.85 -11.77 -2.45
CA ASN A 9 -17.18 -11.22 -2.67
C ASN A 9 -17.35 -9.89 -1.90
N ASP A 10 -18.55 -9.32 -1.93
CA ASP A 10 -18.89 -8.05 -1.24
C ASP A 10 -18.68 -8.11 0.28
N GLN A 11 -18.79 -9.29 0.88
CA GLN A 11 -18.62 -9.50 2.31
C GLN A 11 -17.18 -9.88 2.68
N ARG A 12 -16.25 -9.74 1.72
CA ARG A 12 -14.84 -10.09 1.88
C ARG A 12 -14.61 -11.56 2.21
N GLU A 13 -15.41 -12.42 1.60
CA GLU A 13 -15.22 -13.87 1.69
C GLU A 13 -14.55 -14.36 0.40
N LYS A 14 -13.62 -15.30 0.52
CA LYS A 14 -12.96 -15.90 -0.66
C LYS A 14 -13.99 -16.66 -1.49
N THR A 15 -13.98 -16.42 -2.81
CA THR A 15 -14.87 -17.12 -3.74
C THR A 15 -14.27 -18.42 -4.26
N GLY A 16 -12.98 -18.64 -4.07
CA GLY A 16 -12.26 -19.75 -4.68
C GLY A 16 -11.71 -19.43 -6.07
N GLU A 17 -12.10 -18.31 -6.64
CA GLU A 17 -11.60 -17.84 -7.94
C GLU A 17 -10.25 -17.16 -7.77
N VAL A 18 -9.35 -17.40 -8.72
CA VAL A 18 -8.02 -16.77 -8.79
C VAL A 18 -7.88 -16.16 -10.18
N LEU A 19 -7.54 -14.89 -10.25
CA LEU A 19 -7.43 -14.16 -11.52
C LEU A 19 -6.09 -13.41 -11.58
N PRO A 20 -5.62 -13.08 -12.81
CA PRO A 20 -4.48 -12.18 -12.95
C PRO A 20 -4.78 -10.83 -12.30
N ARG A 21 -3.76 -10.24 -11.65
CA ARG A 21 -3.89 -8.99 -10.89
C ARG A 21 -4.49 -7.83 -11.69
N ASN A 22 -4.21 -7.75 -12.97
CA ASN A 22 -4.67 -6.65 -13.82
C ASN A 22 -6.05 -6.89 -14.44
N THR A 23 -6.76 -7.90 -13.99
CA THR A 23 -8.11 -8.20 -14.49
C THR A 23 -9.08 -7.11 -14.07
N LYS A 24 -9.87 -6.64 -15.04
CA LYS A 24 -10.97 -5.72 -14.76
C LYS A 24 -12.10 -6.52 -14.08
N LEU A 25 -12.45 -6.14 -12.85
CA LEU A 25 -13.39 -6.90 -12.03
C LEU A 25 -14.82 -6.40 -12.20
N PRO A 26 -15.79 -7.30 -12.42
CA PRO A 26 -17.19 -6.92 -12.47
C PRO A 26 -17.76 -6.71 -11.07
N GLU A 27 -19.02 -6.26 -11.01
CA GLU A 27 -19.75 -6.09 -9.76
C GLU A 27 -19.69 -7.37 -8.91
N GLY A 28 -19.46 -7.21 -7.62
CA GLY A 28 -19.44 -8.31 -6.66
C GLY A 28 -18.12 -9.05 -6.57
N LYS A 29 -17.10 -8.65 -7.33
CA LYS A 29 -15.76 -9.27 -7.28
C LYS A 29 -14.73 -8.24 -6.88
N TYR A 30 -13.88 -8.61 -5.91
CA TYR A 30 -12.88 -7.72 -5.31
C TYR A 30 -11.53 -8.42 -5.16
N MET A 31 -10.45 -7.66 -5.27
CA MET A 31 -9.12 -8.11 -4.87
C MET A 31 -8.72 -7.40 -3.58
N THR A 32 -7.52 -7.65 -3.04
CA THR A 32 -7.06 -7.02 -1.79
C THR A 32 -5.70 -6.37 -1.98
N TYR A 33 -5.56 -5.16 -1.43
CA TYR A 33 -4.30 -4.42 -1.32
C TYR A 33 -3.94 -4.21 0.14
N VAL A 34 -2.66 -3.96 0.39
CA VAL A 34 -2.14 -3.60 1.71
C VAL A 34 -1.27 -2.36 1.60
N LEU A 35 -1.32 -1.52 2.63
CA LEU A 35 -0.49 -0.31 2.76
C LEU A 35 0.08 -0.28 4.16
N ALA A 36 1.28 0.31 4.32
CA ALA A 36 1.95 0.40 5.61
C ALA A 36 2.31 1.84 5.96
N LEU A 37 1.86 2.28 7.13
CA LEU A 37 2.34 3.47 7.80
C LEU A 37 3.50 3.05 8.69
N ILE A 38 4.73 3.29 8.24
CA ILE A 38 5.94 2.88 8.95
C ILE A 38 6.52 4.11 9.64
N LYS A 39 6.37 4.15 10.96
CA LYS A 39 6.68 5.32 11.76
C LYS A 39 7.92 5.14 12.60
N ASN A 40 8.82 6.14 12.56
CA ASN A 40 9.92 6.29 13.47
C ASN A 40 9.80 7.66 14.19
N LYS A 41 10.85 8.11 14.87
CA LYS A 41 10.86 9.39 15.58
C LYS A 41 10.70 10.60 14.65
N ASP A 42 11.06 10.48 13.38
CA ASP A 42 11.05 11.59 12.41
C ASP A 42 9.77 11.68 11.60
N GLY A 43 8.93 10.65 11.62
CA GLY A 43 7.68 10.63 10.88
C GLY A 43 7.43 9.29 10.20
N TYR A 44 6.73 9.34 9.08
CA TYR A 44 6.34 8.17 8.29
C TYR A 44 7.25 7.99 7.09
N LEU A 45 7.64 6.74 6.83
CA LEU A 45 8.42 6.40 5.65
C LEU A 45 7.55 6.51 4.41
N ILE A 46 7.95 7.36 3.47
CA ILE A 46 7.24 7.52 2.20
C ILE A 46 8.21 7.30 1.05
N THR A 47 7.69 6.82 -0.06
CA THR A 47 8.46 6.55 -1.27
C THR A 47 7.86 7.34 -2.43
N ARG A 48 8.70 7.71 -3.39
CA ARG A 48 8.28 8.42 -4.59
C ARG A 48 8.35 7.47 -5.78
N ARG A 49 7.26 7.38 -6.53
CA ARG A 49 7.17 6.51 -7.70
C ARG A 49 8.12 6.98 -8.79
N SER A 50 8.77 6.04 -9.46
CA SER A 50 9.63 6.32 -10.59
C SER A 50 8.89 7.11 -11.68
N LEU A 51 9.60 8.00 -12.35
CA LEU A 51 9.05 8.78 -13.48
C LEU A 51 8.71 7.89 -14.69
N ASP A 52 9.23 6.66 -14.72
CA ASP A 52 8.95 5.69 -15.78
C ASP A 52 7.65 4.90 -15.56
N LYS A 53 6.98 5.09 -14.42
CA LYS A 53 5.71 4.42 -14.14
C LYS A 53 4.61 4.94 -15.06
N LYS A 54 3.77 4.03 -15.55
CA LYS A 54 2.64 4.36 -16.43
C LYS A 54 1.53 5.09 -15.70
N TRP A 55 1.39 4.82 -14.40
CA TRP A 55 0.36 5.42 -13.57
C TRP A 55 0.99 6.17 -12.40
N ALA A 56 0.51 7.39 -12.17
CA ALA A 56 0.93 8.24 -11.06
C ALA A 56 2.46 8.41 -10.95
N ALA A 57 3.15 8.56 -12.10
CA ALA A 57 4.60 8.79 -12.12
C ALA A 57 4.97 10.00 -11.26
N GLY A 58 6.01 9.85 -10.43
CA GLY A 58 6.50 10.91 -9.58
C GLY A 58 5.67 11.22 -8.34
N ALA A 59 4.54 10.55 -8.13
CA ALA A 59 3.73 10.74 -6.93
C ALA A 59 4.37 10.07 -5.71
N TRP A 60 4.14 10.65 -4.54
CA TRP A 60 4.56 10.06 -3.27
C TRP A 60 3.48 9.10 -2.75
N GLU A 61 3.89 8.12 -1.96
CA GLU A 61 2.98 7.13 -1.38
C GLU A 61 3.61 6.46 -0.15
N ILE A 62 2.78 5.79 0.64
CA ILE A 62 3.28 4.87 1.66
C ILE A 62 3.51 3.50 1.01
N PRO A 63 4.45 2.68 1.53
CA PRO A 63 4.74 1.36 0.96
C PRO A 63 3.53 0.43 0.98
N GLY A 64 3.42 -0.43 -0.01
CA GLY A 64 2.36 -1.43 -0.09
C GLY A 64 2.24 -2.05 -1.45
N GLY A 65 1.20 -2.86 -1.65
CA GLY A 65 0.95 -3.53 -2.91
C GLY A 65 -0.20 -4.51 -2.82
N GLY A 66 -0.31 -5.37 -3.82
CA GLY A 66 -1.38 -6.36 -3.90
C GLY A 66 -1.10 -7.60 -3.06
N VAL A 67 -2.15 -8.19 -2.52
CA VAL A 67 -2.08 -9.49 -1.85
C VAL A 67 -2.13 -10.58 -2.91
N SER A 68 -1.10 -11.42 -2.95
CA SER A 68 -1.00 -12.50 -3.93
C SER A 68 -1.91 -13.67 -3.55
N ALA A 69 -2.30 -14.47 -4.55
CA ALA A 69 -3.11 -15.67 -4.33
C ALA A 69 -2.42 -16.59 -3.31
N GLY A 70 -3.18 -17.07 -2.33
CA GLY A 70 -2.68 -17.93 -1.28
C GLY A 70 -1.97 -17.22 -0.13
N GLU A 71 -1.79 -15.91 -0.23
CA GLU A 71 -1.12 -15.09 0.78
C GLU A 71 -2.17 -14.44 1.69
N THR A 72 -1.87 -14.32 2.98
CA THR A 72 -2.71 -13.51 3.87
C THR A 72 -2.33 -12.04 3.75
N SER A 73 -3.22 -11.16 4.20
CA SER A 73 -2.95 -9.72 4.25
C SER A 73 -1.70 -9.41 5.07
N ALA A 74 -1.53 -10.07 6.23
CA ALA A 74 -0.36 -9.89 7.09
C ALA A 74 0.94 -10.35 6.42
N GLU A 75 0.90 -11.45 5.70
CA GLU A 75 2.06 -11.92 4.95
C GLU A 75 2.40 -10.95 3.82
N ALA A 76 1.37 -10.42 3.15
CA ALA A 76 1.56 -9.48 2.04
C ALA A 76 2.23 -8.19 2.49
N ILE A 77 1.81 -7.61 3.62
CA ILE A 77 2.43 -6.36 4.07
C ILE A 77 3.89 -6.54 4.46
N GLN A 78 4.23 -7.66 5.09
CA GLN A 78 5.61 -7.97 5.43
C GLN A 78 6.47 -8.12 4.16
N ARG A 79 5.97 -8.83 3.16
CA ARG A 79 6.65 -9.03 1.88
C ARG A 79 6.83 -7.71 1.13
N GLU A 80 5.77 -6.94 0.99
CA GLU A 80 5.81 -5.68 0.23
C GLU A 80 6.76 -4.66 0.87
N VAL A 81 6.72 -4.51 2.19
CA VAL A 81 7.62 -3.60 2.89
C VAL A 81 9.07 -4.04 2.70
N PHE A 82 9.34 -5.33 2.83
CA PHE A 82 10.70 -5.83 2.65
C PHE A 82 11.20 -5.65 1.22
N GLU A 83 10.36 -5.94 0.22
CA GLU A 83 10.72 -5.76 -1.19
C GLU A 83 11.03 -4.30 -1.51
N GLU A 84 10.22 -3.37 -1.01
CA GLU A 84 10.34 -1.95 -1.35
C GLU A 84 11.40 -1.21 -0.53
N THR A 85 11.65 -1.62 0.71
CA THR A 85 12.48 -0.86 1.65
C THR A 85 13.58 -1.66 2.33
N HIS A 86 13.55 -2.98 2.27
CA HIS A 86 14.40 -3.92 3.02
C HIS A 86 14.18 -3.87 4.54
N LEU A 87 13.14 -3.21 5.02
CA LEU A 87 12.82 -3.22 6.45
C LEU A 87 12.03 -4.49 6.79
N ASP A 88 12.44 -5.15 7.88
CA ASP A 88 11.74 -6.29 8.44
C ASP A 88 10.79 -5.79 9.54
N ILE A 89 9.49 -5.81 9.26
CA ILE A 89 8.47 -5.32 10.18
C ILE A 89 7.86 -6.43 11.06
N THR A 90 8.41 -7.63 11.02
CA THR A 90 7.96 -8.73 11.87
C THR A 90 7.90 -8.26 13.33
N ASP A 91 6.81 -8.54 14.03
CA ASP A 91 6.55 -8.11 15.41
C ASP A 91 6.33 -6.61 15.63
N HIS A 92 6.32 -5.79 14.56
CA HIS A 92 6.16 -4.33 14.67
C HIS A 92 4.88 -3.80 14.03
N TYR A 93 4.07 -4.65 13.41
CA TYR A 93 2.88 -4.19 12.68
C TYR A 93 1.59 -4.57 13.38
N ARG A 94 0.58 -3.75 13.19
CA ARG A 94 -0.81 -4.07 13.54
C ARG A 94 -1.76 -3.47 12.53
N LEU A 95 -2.90 -4.12 12.33
CA LEU A 95 -3.94 -3.58 11.45
C LEU A 95 -4.53 -2.33 12.08
N LEU A 96 -4.52 -1.22 11.34
CA LEU A 96 -5.02 0.07 11.79
C LEU A 96 -6.39 0.37 11.21
N TYR A 97 -6.60 0.10 9.92
CA TYR A 97 -7.79 0.54 9.20
C TYR A 97 -8.00 -0.31 7.95
N SER A 98 -9.26 -0.55 7.59
CA SER A 98 -9.60 -1.25 6.35
C SER A 98 -10.70 -0.48 5.64
N TYR A 99 -10.66 -0.46 4.31
CA TYR A 99 -11.71 0.13 3.53
C TYR A 99 -11.98 -0.66 2.26
N LYS A 100 -13.13 -0.38 1.66
CA LYS A 100 -13.61 -1.01 0.43
C LYS A 100 -13.75 0.05 -0.65
N ASN A 101 -13.22 -0.22 -1.82
CA ASN A 101 -13.37 0.63 -2.99
C ASN A 101 -14.13 -0.12 -4.08
N THR A 102 -15.15 0.52 -4.63
CA THR A 102 -15.91 -0.05 -5.75
C THR A 102 -15.92 0.96 -6.90
N ASP A 103 -15.38 0.57 -8.04
CA ASP A 103 -15.36 1.39 -9.25
C ASP A 103 -15.69 0.50 -10.44
N LEU A 104 -16.98 0.41 -10.75
CA LEU A 104 -17.48 -0.50 -11.80
C LEU A 104 -17.07 -0.04 -13.20
N LYS A 105 -16.83 1.24 -13.41
CA LYS A 105 -16.38 1.77 -14.70
C LYS A 105 -14.99 1.27 -15.05
N ARG A 106 -14.08 1.31 -14.07
CA ARG A 106 -12.69 0.90 -14.23
C ARG A 106 -12.47 -0.58 -13.91
N GLY A 107 -13.43 -1.20 -13.24
CA GLY A 107 -13.29 -2.54 -12.73
C GLY A 107 -12.27 -2.62 -11.60
N ASP A 108 -12.16 -1.55 -10.84
CA ASP A 108 -11.15 -1.33 -9.81
C ASP A 108 -11.77 -1.55 -8.43
N ASN A 109 -12.20 -2.78 -8.19
CA ASN A 109 -12.87 -3.17 -6.95
C ASN A 109 -11.89 -3.85 -6.03
N TYR A 110 -11.68 -3.29 -4.83
CA TYR A 110 -10.72 -3.87 -3.90
C TYR A 110 -11.04 -3.52 -2.44
N PHE A 111 -10.55 -4.38 -1.55
CA PHE A 111 -10.40 -4.08 -0.13
C PHE A 111 -8.96 -3.67 0.11
N THR A 112 -8.74 -2.73 1.01
CA THR A 112 -7.39 -2.32 1.40
C THR A 112 -7.26 -2.40 2.92
N ASP A 113 -6.18 -3.02 3.37
CA ASP A 113 -5.79 -3.02 4.78
C ASP A 113 -4.61 -2.08 4.97
N ILE A 114 -4.75 -1.12 5.89
CA ILE A 114 -3.67 -0.20 6.25
C ILE A 114 -3.12 -0.63 7.60
N TYR A 115 -1.84 -0.96 7.62
CA TYR A 115 -1.11 -1.38 8.82
C TYR A 115 -0.29 -0.23 9.39
N LEU A 116 -0.18 -0.18 10.70
CA LEU A 116 0.73 0.73 11.40
C LEU A 116 1.92 -0.08 11.90
N CYS A 117 3.12 0.38 11.58
CA CYS A 117 4.37 -0.21 12.01
C CYS A 117 5.17 0.85 12.75
N GLU A 118 5.34 0.67 14.06
CA GLU A 118 6.15 1.58 14.88
C GLU A 118 7.45 0.87 15.21
N MET A 119 8.57 1.42 14.73
CA MET A 119 9.87 0.79 14.91
C MET A 119 10.99 1.80 14.80
N ASP A 120 12.13 1.47 15.38
CA ASP A 120 13.35 2.27 15.23
C ASP A 120 14.01 1.90 13.91
N PHE A 121 14.22 2.89 13.08
CA PHE A 121 14.99 2.77 11.84
C PHE A 121 15.46 4.16 11.40
N THR A 122 16.45 4.18 10.53
CA THR A 122 16.89 5.40 9.85
C THR A 122 16.86 5.18 8.35
N LEU A 123 16.98 6.24 7.57
CA LEU A 123 17.03 6.11 6.11
C LEU A 123 18.24 5.30 5.64
N ASP A 124 19.30 5.20 6.46
CA ASP A 124 20.44 4.35 6.14
C ASP A 124 20.10 2.86 6.15
N ASP A 125 19.06 2.47 6.85
CA ASP A 125 18.56 1.08 6.88
C ASP A 125 17.73 0.72 5.66
N VAL A 126 17.31 1.73 4.88
CA VAL A 126 16.38 1.55 3.76
C VAL A 126 17.16 1.36 2.46
N ILE A 127 16.84 0.28 1.75
CA ILE A 127 17.39 -0.01 0.43
C ILE A 127 16.22 -0.01 -0.55
N ILE A 128 16.21 0.95 -1.48
CA ILE A 128 15.13 1.08 -2.45
C ILE A 128 15.48 0.39 -3.79
N GLN A 129 14.45 -0.03 -4.51
CA GLN A 129 14.59 -0.52 -5.89
C GLN A 129 14.54 0.69 -6.83
N LYS A 130 15.69 1.09 -7.37
CA LYS A 130 15.83 2.33 -8.15
C LYS A 130 14.97 2.39 -9.41
N ASP A 131 14.63 1.26 -10.00
CA ASP A 131 13.74 1.19 -11.17
C ASP A 131 12.27 1.35 -10.80
N GLU A 132 11.91 1.11 -9.53
CA GLU A 132 10.55 1.25 -9.01
C GLU A 132 10.34 2.54 -8.22
N VAL A 133 11.38 2.98 -7.50
CA VAL A 133 11.32 4.07 -6.51
C VAL A 133 12.36 5.13 -6.86
N LEU A 134 11.91 6.36 -7.04
CA LEU A 134 12.76 7.51 -7.36
C LEU A 134 13.45 8.07 -6.12
N ASP A 135 12.73 8.11 -4.99
CA ASP A 135 13.21 8.74 -3.77
C ASP A 135 12.49 8.14 -2.55
N VAL A 136 13.08 8.34 -1.38
CA VAL A 136 12.53 7.89 -0.10
C VAL A 136 12.84 8.93 0.97
N LYS A 137 11.89 9.15 1.88
CA LYS A 137 12.14 10.01 3.06
C LYS A 137 11.19 9.67 4.20
N CYS A 138 11.50 10.21 5.39
CA CYS A 138 10.58 10.21 6.52
C CYS A 138 9.92 11.57 6.60
N ALA A 139 8.60 11.61 6.59
CA ALA A 139 7.82 12.85 6.58
C ALA A 139 6.76 12.82 7.68
N ASP A 140 6.61 13.94 8.37
CA ASP A 140 5.49 14.10 9.29
C ASP A 140 4.20 14.40 8.49
N LEU A 141 3.07 14.44 9.16
CA LEU A 141 1.79 14.65 8.49
C LEU A 141 1.70 15.99 7.77
N ASP A 142 2.32 17.04 8.32
CA ASP A 142 2.33 18.37 7.69
C ASP A 142 3.07 18.34 6.36
N GLU A 143 4.19 17.64 6.30
CA GLU A 143 4.94 17.48 5.05
C GLU A 143 4.17 16.63 4.04
N ILE A 144 3.53 15.55 4.48
CA ILE A 144 2.68 14.70 3.61
C ILE A 144 1.56 15.55 3.00
N THR A 145 0.94 16.42 3.79
CA THR A 145 -0.11 17.32 3.30
C THR A 145 0.44 18.29 2.25
N ARG A 146 1.61 18.86 2.48
CA ARG A 146 2.26 19.74 1.49
C ARG A 146 2.56 19.00 0.19
N LEU A 147 3.04 17.77 0.28
CA LEU A 147 3.32 16.94 -0.91
C LEU A 147 2.04 16.61 -1.66
N HIS A 148 0.96 16.32 -0.94
CA HIS A 148 -0.35 16.08 -1.56
C HIS A 148 -0.79 17.29 -2.40
N ASP A 149 -0.59 18.50 -1.89
CA ASP A 149 -1.00 19.74 -2.55
C ASP A 149 -0.10 20.10 -3.75
N SER A 150 1.16 19.67 -3.75
CA SER A 150 2.13 20.04 -4.79
C SER A 150 2.40 18.90 -5.80
N ASP A 151 2.96 17.80 -5.34
CA ASP A 151 3.46 16.71 -6.20
C ASP A 151 2.49 15.54 -6.34
N GLY A 152 1.48 15.49 -5.49
CA GLY A 152 0.53 14.38 -5.39
C GLY A 152 0.98 13.33 -4.39
N PHE A 153 0.03 12.88 -3.60
CA PHE A 153 0.23 11.82 -2.61
C PHE A 153 -0.92 10.82 -2.74
N LEU A 154 -0.57 9.58 -3.10
CA LEU A 154 -1.58 8.56 -3.36
C LEU A 154 -2.28 8.15 -2.06
N HIS A 155 -3.60 7.96 -2.15
CA HIS A 155 -4.44 7.51 -1.04
C HIS A 155 -4.42 8.45 0.17
N TYR A 156 -4.21 9.73 -0.05
CA TYR A 156 -4.08 10.74 1.01
C TYR A 156 -5.30 10.76 1.94
N GLU A 157 -6.53 10.81 1.39
CA GLU A 157 -7.75 10.82 2.20
C GLU A 157 -7.87 9.56 3.06
N ARG A 158 -7.50 8.39 2.49
CA ARG A 158 -7.55 7.12 3.21
C ARG A 158 -6.52 7.07 4.32
N LEU A 159 -5.35 7.67 4.10
CA LEU A 159 -4.32 7.81 5.13
C LEU A 159 -4.85 8.64 6.31
N LEU A 160 -5.53 9.76 6.03
CA LEU A 160 -6.13 10.60 7.07
C LEU A 160 -7.21 9.84 7.84
N GLU A 161 -8.07 9.09 7.16
CA GLU A 161 -9.09 8.26 7.79
C GLU A 161 -8.44 7.23 8.72
N ALA A 162 -7.36 6.58 8.27
CA ALA A 162 -6.63 5.60 9.06
C ALA A 162 -6.04 6.21 10.33
N LEU A 163 -5.42 7.38 10.23
CA LEU A 163 -4.83 8.07 11.37
C LEU A 163 -5.88 8.54 12.37
N ASN A 164 -7.08 8.89 11.90
CA ASN A 164 -8.19 9.28 12.76
C ASN A 164 -8.90 8.08 13.41
N SER A 165 -8.61 6.86 12.99
CA SER A 165 -9.22 5.65 13.53
C SER A 165 -8.50 5.10 14.76
N LYS A 166 -7.40 5.69 15.15
CA LYS A 166 -6.61 5.25 16.32
C LYS A 166 -7.40 5.28 17.61
#